data_1cec899c6c49773be414bd5eb76a05e8
#
_entry.id   1cec899c6c49773be414bd5eb76a05e8
#
_cell.length_a   1.000
_cell.length_b   1.000
_cell.length_c   1.000
_cell.angle_alpha   90.00
_cell.angle_beta   90.00
_cell.angle_gamma   90.00
#
_symmetry.space_group_name_H-M   'P 1'
#
loop_
_entity.id
_entity.type
_entity.pdbx_description
1 polymer ?
#
loop_
_entity_poly.entity_id
_entity_poly.type
_entity_poly.pdbx_seq_one_letter_code
_entity_poly.pdbx_strand_id
1 'polypeptide(L)'
;MGGIFGVASKSSCTMDLFFGIDYHSHLGTRRGGMAVYGENGFQRAIHNIENTPFRTKFDHDLDELEGTLGIGCISDMDPQPLLIRSHLGTYALTTVGVIRNPEELIKEAYNNGHVHFMSMSGGKINDTE
;
A
#
# COMPACT_ATOMS: atom_id res chain seq x y z
N MET A 1 -9.90 -9.73 -5.17
CA MET A 1 -10.60 -8.77 -4.30
C MET A 1 -9.64 -8.28 -3.23
N GLY A 2 -9.99 -7.25 -2.49
CA GLY A 2 -9.12 -6.72 -1.47
C GLY A 2 -9.86 -5.83 -0.48
N GLY A 3 -9.14 -5.26 0.46
CA GLY A 3 -9.69 -4.35 1.45
C GLY A 3 -8.68 -3.27 1.84
N ILE A 4 -9.18 -2.12 2.24
CA ILE A 4 -8.39 -0.98 2.69
C ILE A 4 -8.81 -0.64 4.13
N PHE A 5 -7.83 -0.29 4.95
CA PHE A 5 -8.05 0.22 6.29
C PHE A 5 -7.14 1.43 6.51
N GLY A 6 -7.69 2.48 7.10
CA GLY A 6 -6.94 3.68 7.44
C GLY A 6 -7.21 4.13 8.86
N VAL A 7 -6.23 4.75 9.49
CA VAL A 7 -6.32 5.23 10.85
C VAL A 7 -5.57 6.55 11.02
N ALA A 8 -6.17 7.46 11.77
CA ALA A 8 -5.54 8.69 12.25
C ALA A 8 -5.74 8.73 13.77
N SER A 9 -4.67 8.93 14.52
CA SER A 9 -4.69 8.86 15.97
C SER A 9 -3.83 9.96 16.59
N LYS A 10 -4.07 10.26 17.86
CA LYS A 10 -3.22 11.14 18.67
C LYS A 10 -2.02 10.42 19.27
N SER A 11 -2.04 9.09 19.25
CA SER A 11 -0.95 8.23 19.72
C SER A 11 -0.55 7.24 18.62
N SER A 12 0.36 6.33 18.90
CA SER A 12 0.75 5.32 17.92
C SER A 12 -0.44 4.56 17.35
N CYS A 13 -0.52 4.48 16.02
CA CYS A 13 -1.61 3.83 15.30
C CYS A 13 -1.27 2.42 14.80
N THR A 14 -0.04 1.96 15.01
CA THR A 14 0.46 0.73 14.39
C THR A 14 -0.38 -0.49 14.73
N MET A 15 -0.74 -0.67 16.00
CA MET A 15 -1.54 -1.82 16.42
C MET A 15 -2.97 -1.76 15.90
N ASP A 16 -3.58 -0.58 15.90
CA ASP A 16 -4.93 -0.41 15.36
C ASP A 16 -4.96 -0.68 13.85
N LEU A 17 -3.94 -0.19 13.14
CA LEU A 17 -3.78 -0.47 11.73
C LEU A 17 -3.59 -1.96 11.45
N PHE A 18 -2.70 -2.60 12.19
CA PHE A 18 -2.43 -4.04 12.08
C PHE A 18 -3.71 -4.88 12.27
N PHE A 19 -4.44 -4.65 13.34
CA PHE A 19 -5.68 -5.39 13.59
C PHE A 19 -6.77 -5.07 12.58
N GLY A 20 -6.86 -3.82 12.13
CA GLY A 20 -7.80 -3.44 11.09
C GLY A 20 -7.56 -4.15 9.77
N ILE A 21 -6.31 -4.28 9.36
CA ILE A 21 -5.95 -5.00 8.14
C ILE A 21 -6.10 -6.51 8.33
N ASP A 22 -5.67 -7.04 9.48
CA ASP A 22 -5.81 -8.47 9.79
C ASP A 22 -7.28 -8.92 9.74
N TYR A 23 -8.18 -8.08 10.24
CA TYR A 23 -9.62 -8.34 10.16
C TYR A 23 -10.10 -8.50 8.71
N HIS A 24 -9.49 -7.78 7.76
CA HIS A 24 -9.83 -7.84 6.34
C HIS A 24 -8.94 -8.82 5.56
N SER A 25 -8.02 -9.53 6.20
CA SER A 25 -7.02 -10.36 5.51
C SER A 25 -7.62 -11.51 4.70
N HIS A 26 -8.84 -11.92 5.02
CA HIS A 26 -9.58 -12.94 4.27
C HIS A 26 -10.12 -12.44 2.92
N LEU A 27 -10.10 -11.13 2.66
CA LEU A 27 -10.62 -10.53 1.42
C LEU A 27 -9.63 -10.58 0.25
N GLY A 28 -8.38 -10.94 0.51
CA GLY A 28 -7.35 -11.08 -0.49
C GLY A 28 -6.41 -12.22 -0.14
N THR A 29 -5.71 -12.73 -1.13
CA THR A 29 -4.93 -13.96 -0.98
C THR A 29 -3.44 -13.80 -1.27
N ARG A 30 -3.02 -12.69 -1.85
CA ARG A 30 -1.63 -12.56 -2.32
C ARG A 30 -0.76 -11.65 -1.49
N ARG A 31 -1.19 -10.43 -1.25
CA ARG A 31 -0.34 -9.40 -0.65
C ARG A 31 -1.05 -8.64 0.44
N GLY A 32 -0.29 -8.28 1.46
CA GLY A 32 -0.69 -7.32 2.48
C GLY A 32 0.35 -6.23 2.58
N GLY A 33 -0.08 -5.02 2.92
CA GLY A 33 0.81 -3.89 3.09
C GLY A 33 0.33 -2.90 4.13
N MET A 34 1.27 -2.29 4.81
CA MET A 34 1.05 -1.24 5.81
C MET A 34 2.01 -0.09 5.56
N ALA A 35 1.52 1.13 5.65
CA ALA A 35 2.35 2.33 5.68
C ALA A 35 1.91 3.22 6.83
N VAL A 36 2.86 3.71 7.60
CA VAL A 36 2.62 4.62 8.72
C VAL A 36 3.46 5.88 8.55
N TYR A 37 2.94 6.98 9.09
CA TYR A 37 3.62 8.27 9.10
C TYR A 37 3.72 8.79 10.53
N GLY A 38 4.92 9.20 10.91
CA GLY A 38 5.22 9.73 12.22
C GLY A 38 6.46 10.63 12.20
N GLU A 39 7.09 10.81 13.35
CA GLU A 39 8.27 11.66 13.50
C GLU A 39 9.44 11.28 12.60
N ASN A 40 9.58 9.98 12.32
CA ASN A 40 10.63 9.45 11.44
C ASN A 40 10.22 9.43 9.96
N GLY A 41 9.12 10.10 9.60
CA GLY A 41 8.59 10.11 8.25
C GLY A 41 7.75 8.87 7.93
N PHE A 42 7.74 8.46 6.68
CA PHE A 42 7.02 7.27 6.23
C PHE A 42 7.82 6.00 6.48
N GLN A 43 7.14 5.00 6.99
CA GLN A 43 7.66 3.63 7.11
C GLN A 43 6.64 2.68 6.48
N ARG A 44 7.13 1.68 5.76
CA ARG A 44 6.27 0.78 4.99
C ARG A 44 6.75 -0.66 5.08
N ALA A 45 5.81 -1.58 5.15
CA ALA A 45 6.06 -3.01 5.03
C ALA A 45 5.05 -3.64 4.07
N ILE A 46 5.52 -4.47 3.16
CA ILE A 46 4.69 -5.21 2.20
C ILE A 46 5.17 -6.66 2.20
N HIS A 47 4.25 -7.60 2.35
CA HIS A 47 4.56 -9.03 2.34
C HIS A 47 3.60 -9.82 1.47
N ASN A 48 4.12 -10.93 0.93
CA ASN A 48 3.29 -11.96 0.32
C ASN A 48 2.63 -12.79 1.43
N ILE A 49 1.31 -12.97 1.33
CA ILE A 49 0.50 -13.69 2.33
C ILE A 49 -0.15 -14.96 1.75
N GLU A 50 0.31 -15.42 0.57
CA GLU A 50 -0.27 -16.62 -0.07
C GLU A 50 -0.12 -17.89 0.77
N ASN A 51 1.03 -18.07 1.38
CA ASN A 51 1.39 -19.27 2.11
C ASN A 51 1.52 -19.09 3.62
N THR A 52 1.39 -17.86 4.09
CA THR A 52 1.55 -17.53 5.52
C THR A 52 0.53 -16.45 5.88
N PRO A 53 -0.21 -16.58 6.99
CA PRO A 53 -1.19 -15.59 7.39
C PRO A 53 -0.59 -14.20 7.56
N PHE A 54 -1.38 -13.18 7.28
CA PHE A 54 -1.02 -11.77 7.43
C PHE A 54 -0.38 -11.50 8.80
N ARG A 55 -1.04 -11.93 9.85
CA ARG A 55 -0.58 -11.72 11.23
C ARG A 55 0.85 -12.20 11.46
N THR A 56 1.20 -13.37 10.94
CA THR A 56 2.53 -13.95 11.09
C THR A 56 3.58 -13.17 10.30
N LYS A 57 3.23 -12.76 9.08
CA LYS A 57 4.17 -12.03 8.21
C LYS A 57 4.52 -10.64 8.73
N PHE A 58 3.58 -9.95 9.36
CA PHE A 58 3.74 -8.58 9.83
C PHE A 58 4.14 -8.46 11.29
N ASP A 59 4.21 -9.55 12.03
CA ASP A 59 4.51 -9.54 13.46
C ASP A 59 5.85 -8.85 13.78
N HIS A 60 6.87 -9.10 12.99
CA HIS A 60 8.19 -8.50 13.17
C HIS A 60 8.24 -7.00 12.81
N ASP A 61 7.39 -6.57 11.88
CA ASP A 61 7.38 -5.19 11.42
C ASP A 61 6.74 -4.24 12.44
N LEU A 62 5.91 -4.76 13.36
CA LEU A 62 5.19 -3.95 14.33
C LEU A 62 6.10 -3.14 15.25
N ASP A 63 7.26 -3.68 15.58
CA ASP A 63 8.23 -3.00 16.43
C ASP A 63 8.99 -1.88 15.71
N GLU A 64 9.03 -1.95 14.39
CA GLU A 64 9.74 -0.98 13.54
C GLU A 64 8.84 0.14 13.02
N LEU A 65 7.56 -0.16 12.84
CA LEU A 65 6.59 0.80 12.32
C LEU A 65 6.04 1.69 13.43
N GLU A 66 6.33 2.97 13.36
CA GLU A 66 5.88 3.95 14.34
C GLU A 66 5.28 5.17 13.66
N GLY A 67 4.06 5.53 14.05
CA GLY A 67 3.40 6.70 13.52
C GLY A 67 2.00 6.90 14.09
N THR A 68 1.41 8.04 13.75
CA THR A 68 0.06 8.43 14.17
C THR A 68 -0.96 8.40 13.05
N LEU A 69 -0.50 8.32 11.81
CA LEU A 69 -1.32 8.14 10.61
C LEU A 69 -0.91 6.84 9.93
N GLY A 70 -1.88 6.10 9.43
CA GLY A 70 -1.57 4.87 8.74
C GLY A 70 -2.64 4.45 7.74
N ILE A 71 -2.20 3.79 6.70
CA ILE A 71 -3.07 3.10 5.75
C ILE A 71 -2.51 1.71 5.49
N GLY A 72 -3.38 0.82 5.12
CA GLY A 72 -2.97 -0.51 4.73
C GLY A 72 -3.98 -1.17 3.83
N CYS A 73 -3.56 -2.23 3.17
CA CYS A 73 -4.46 -2.97 2.30
C CYS A 73 -4.11 -4.46 2.26
N ILE A 74 -5.10 -5.20 1.86
CA ILE A 74 -4.98 -6.58 1.40
C ILE A 74 -5.35 -6.56 -0.08
N SER A 75 -4.52 -7.17 -0.93
CA SER A 75 -4.69 -7.13 -2.38
C SER A 75 -4.28 -8.44 -3.03
N ASP A 76 -4.96 -8.78 -4.12
CA ASP A 76 -4.56 -9.85 -5.04
C ASP A 76 -3.72 -9.33 -6.20
N MET A 77 -3.52 -8.04 -6.24
CA MET A 77 -2.86 -7.31 -7.32
C MET A 77 -1.43 -6.89 -6.93
N ASP A 78 -1.07 -5.71 -7.31
CA ASP A 78 0.26 -5.15 -7.15
C ASP A 78 0.64 -4.86 -5.69
N PRO A 79 1.93 -4.79 -5.37
CA PRO A 79 2.39 -4.40 -4.03
C PRO A 79 1.92 -2.99 -3.66
N GLN A 80 1.34 -2.86 -2.49
CA GLN A 80 0.79 -1.61 -1.95
C GLN A 80 0.95 -1.58 -0.43
N PRO A 81 0.91 -0.40 0.25
CA PRO A 81 0.75 0.95 -0.31
C PRO A 81 1.97 1.44 -1.10
N LEU A 82 1.76 2.36 -2.03
CA LEU A 82 2.84 3.06 -2.70
C LEU A 82 3.21 4.33 -1.92
N LEU A 83 4.50 4.62 -1.85
CA LEU A 83 5.00 5.91 -1.38
C LEU A 83 5.35 6.75 -2.60
N ILE A 84 4.69 7.89 -2.74
CA ILE A 84 4.82 8.76 -3.90
C ILE A 84 5.40 10.09 -3.47
N ARG A 85 6.43 10.53 -4.18
CA ARG A 85 7.04 11.84 -4.00
C ARG A 85 6.70 12.73 -5.20
N SER A 86 5.98 13.81 -4.97
CA SER A 86 5.53 14.71 -6.03
C SER A 86 5.75 16.17 -5.63
N HIS A 87 5.40 17.09 -6.53
CA HIS A 87 5.41 18.54 -6.24
C HIS A 87 4.41 18.90 -5.12
N LEU A 88 3.44 18.05 -4.83
CA LEU A 88 2.49 18.22 -3.73
C LEU A 88 3.02 17.72 -2.38
N GLY A 89 4.22 17.13 -2.36
CA GLY A 89 4.81 16.51 -1.19
C GLY A 89 4.90 14.99 -1.32
N THR A 90 5.15 14.33 -0.19
CA THR A 90 5.20 12.86 -0.11
C THR A 90 3.92 12.33 0.50
N TYR A 91 3.34 11.33 -0.09
CA TYR A 91 2.13 10.69 0.39
C TYR A 91 2.13 9.19 0.13
N ALA A 92 1.33 8.46 0.86
CA ALA A 92 1.09 7.04 0.65
C ALA A 92 -0.26 6.85 -0.02
N LEU A 93 -0.32 5.94 -0.99
CA LEU A 93 -1.52 5.66 -1.76
C LEU A 93 -1.80 4.17 -1.80
N THR A 94 -3.06 3.81 -1.64
CA THR A 94 -3.52 2.43 -1.82
C THR A 94 -4.84 2.41 -2.57
N THR A 95 -5.01 1.38 -3.39
CA THR A 95 -6.21 1.20 -4.21
C THR A 95 -6.71 -0.23 -4.16
N VAL A 96 -8.02 -0.40 -4.31
CA VAL A 96 -8.64 -1.70 -4.53
C VAL A 96 -9.58 -1.56 -5.71
N GLY A 97 -9.31 -2.30 -6.77
CA GLY A 97 -10.09 -2.23 -7.99
C GLY A 97 -9.33 -2.81 -9.17
N VAL A 98 -9.94 -2.74 -10.34
CA VAL A 98 -9.35 -3.17 -11.61
C VAL A 98 -9.51 -2.05 -12.63
N ILE A 99 -8.40 -1.61 -13.19
CA ILE A 99 -8.39 -0.68 -14.32
C ILE A 99 -8.48 -1.51 -15.58
N ARG A 100 -9.49 -1.23 -16.41
CA ARG A 100 -9.75 -2.04 -17.62
C ARG A 100 -8.89 -1.66 -18.82
N ASN A 101 -8.41 -0.42 -18.85
CA ASN A 101 -7.64 0.14 -19.96
C ASN A 101 -6.32 0.80 -19.52
N PRO A 102 -5.48 0.10 -18.77
CA PRO A 102 -4.25 0.70 -18.22
C PRO A 102 -3.29 1.17 -19.31
N GLU A 103 -3.17 0.42 -20.40
CA GLU A 103 -2.25 0.77 -21.50
C GLU A 103 -2.63 2.07 -22.20
N GLU A 104 -3.94 2.31 -22.38
CA GLU A 104 -4.43 3.55 -22.99
C GLU A 104 -4.15 4.75 -22.09
N LEU A 105 -4.40 4.61 -20.78
CA LEU A 105 -4.14 5.65 -19.79
C LEU A 105 -2.64 5.98 -19.70
N ILE A 106 -1.79 4.97 -19.74
CA ILE A 106 -0.33 5.13 -19.75
C ILE A 106 0.12 5.91 -20.99
N LYS A 107 -0.38 5.56 -22.17
CA LYS A 107 -0.08 6.27 -23.42
C LYS A 107 -0.53 7.73 -23.37
N GLU A 108 -1.72 7.96 -22.85
CA GLU A 108 -2.26 9.31 -22.66
C GLU A 108 -1.37 10.14 -21.74
N ALA A 109 -0.95 9.56 -20.61
CA ALA A 109 -0.04 10.20 -19.66
C ALA A 109 1.32 10.56 -20.33
N TYR A 110 1.89 9.65 -21.11
CA TYR A 110 3.14 9.92 -21.85
C TYR A 110 2.97 10.99 -22.90
N ASN A 111 1.83 11.05 -23.57
CA ASN A 111 1.57 12.05 -24.62
C ASN A 111 1.31 13.45 -24.04
N ASN A 112 0.77 13.55 -22.84
CA ASN A 112 0.38 14.80 -22.21
C ASN A 112 1.47 15.45 -21.36
N GLY A 113 2.62 14.79 -21.15
CA GLY A 113 3.70 15.37 -20.36
C GLY A 113 4.88 14.43 -20.16
N HIS A 114 5.84 14.91 -19.39
CA HIS A 114 7.00 14.12 -18.99
C HIS A 114 6.67 13.33 -17.73
N VAL A 115 6.01 12.17 -17.91
CA VAL A 115 5.58 11.29 -16.83
C VAL A 115 6.48 10.06 -16.77
N HIS A 116 6.85 9.66 -15.57
CA HIS A 116 7.60 8.46 -15.31
C HIS A 116 6.84 7.58 -14.33
N PHE A 117 6.74 6.30 -14.65
CA PHE A 117 6.19 5.29 -13.75
C PHE A 117 7.34 4.56 -13.07
N MET A 118 7.42 4.67 -11.75
CA MET A 118 8.55 4.20 -10.95
C MET A 118 8.31 2.84 -10.29
N SER A 119 7.05 2.53 -10.01
CA SER A 119 6.68 1.28 -9.34
C SER A 119 6.33 0.21 -10.37
N MET A 120 7.09 -0.87 -10.37
CA MET A 120 6.87 -1.99 -11.29
C MET A 120 6.73 -3.29 -10.53
N SER A 121 5.87 -4.16 -11.03
CA SER A 121 5.66 -5.50 -10.48
C SER A 121 5.67 -6.50 -11.62
N GLY A 122 6.69 -7.40 -11.64
CA GLY A 122 6.82 -8.40 -12.69
C GLY A 122 6.96 -7.85 -14.11
N GLY A 123 7.59 -6.67 -14.25
CA GLY A 123 7.78 -6.00 -15.54
C GLY A 123 6.59 -5.15 -16.00
N LYS A 124 5.55 -5.05 -15.19
CA LYS A 124 4.38 -4.21 -15.46
C LYS A 124 4.35 -3.00 -14.55
N ILE A 125 3.76 -1.91 -15.04
CA ILE A 125 3.51 -0.72 -14.23
C ILE A 125 2.43 -1.08 -13.19
N ASN A 126 2.66 -0.61 -11.96
CA ASN A 126 1.71 -0.82 -10.87
C ASN A 126 0.45 0.01 -11.11
N ASP A 127 -0.72 -0.63 -11.14
CA ASP A 127 -2.00 0.03 -11.45
C ASP A 127 -2.38 1.12 -10.44
N THR A 128 -1.83 1.09 -9.23
CA THR A 128 -2.05 2.11 -8.22
C THR A 128 -1.37 3.43 -8.58
N GLU A 129 -0.28 3.39 -9.31
CA GLU A 129 0.48 4.56 -9.75
C GLU A 129 -0.23 5.33 -10.87
#